data_30bf5833a3264de7c44b8c73167c3d9c
#
_entry.id   30bf5833a3264de7c44b8c73167c3d9c
#
_cell.length_a   1.000
_cell.length_b   1.000
_cell.length_c   1.000
_cell.angle_alpha   90.00
_cell.angle_beta   90.00
_cell.angle_gamma   90.00
#
_symmetry.space_group_name_H-M   'P 1'
#
loop_
_entity.id
_entity.type
_entity.pdbx_description
1 polymer ?
#
loop_
_entity_poly.entity_id
_entity_poly.type
_entity_poly.pdbx_seq_one_letter_code
_entity_poly.pdbx_strand_id
1 'polypeptide(L)'
;ICMKALKEREHKVIYKDGDKVVKVFDETLSKADVLNEALNMARVEETGLRIPKLLNVSKVDGKWAITREYIEGTPLSQLMAQHPEKQDEYLNTFVDIQLEILGKTCPHLNKIKDKMHAKISASDYEATLRYDLHNRLEGMKPHKKVLHGDYCPSNVIVTPDGRYYIIDWAHATQGNASADAARTYLTFTLGGQSDVAEKYLALFCKKADIPKQLVQQWMPIVACSESTKHIPGEREVLDRWVNVFDFQ
;
A
#
# COMPACT_ATOMS: atom_id res chain seq x y z
N ILE A 1 22.99 23.29 1.31
CA ILE A 1 21.78 22.71 1.98
C ILE A 1 22.13 21.29 2.35
N CYS A 2 22.28 21.04 3.65
CA CYS A 2 22.69 19.73 4.13
C CYS A 2 21.42 18.87 4.35
N MET A 3 20.99 18.16 3.31
CA MET A 3 19.90 17.19 3.42
C MET A 3 20.41 15.93 4.15
N LYS A 4 19.70 15.51 5.18
CA LYS A 4 20.02 14.29 5.91
C LYS A 4 19.20 13.13 5.32
N ALA A 5 19.89 12.07 4.86
CA ALA A 5 19.22 10.86 4.40
C ALA A 5 18.45 10.19 5.57
N LEU A 6 17.17 9.95 5.38
CA LEU A 6 16.30 9.25 6.35
C LEU A 6 16.20 7.77 6.02
N LYS A 7 16.14 7.41 4.73
CA LYS A 7 15.95 6.03 4.28
C LYS A 7 16.43 5.88 2.85
N GLU A 8 17.19 4.83 2.59
CA GLU A 8 17.49 4.34 1.25
C GLU A 8 16.60 3.14 0.92
N ARG A 9 16.09 3.10 -0.30
CA ARG A 9 15.40 1.95 -0.89
C ARG A 9 15.98 1.74 -2.29
N GLU A 10 15.73 0.56 -2.87
CA GLU A 10 16.35 0.11 -4.13
C GLU A 10 16.33 1.15 -5.26
N HIS A 11 15.27 1.95 -5.39
CA HIS A 11 15.10 2.91 -6.49
C HIS A 11 14.85 4.35 -6.03
N LYS A 12 15.00 4.63 -4.73
CA LYS A 12 14.71 5.96 -4.19
C LYS A 12 15.43 6.23 -2.87
N VAL A 13 15.79 7.47 -2.68
CA VAL A 13 16.37 7.97 -1.43
C VAL A 13 15.45 9.04 -0.85
N ILE A 14 15.19 8.96 0.43
CA ILE A 14 14.34 9.90 1.17
C ILE A 14 15.22 10.75 2.06
N TYR A 15 15.17 12.05 1.86
CA TYR A 15 15.91 13.04 2.62
C TYR A 15 14.98 13.89 3.47
N LYS A 16 15.48 14.31 4.64
CA LYS A 16 14.87 15.38 5.43
C LYS A 16 15.59 16.69 5.14
N ASP A 17 14.81 17.72 4.82
CA ASP A 17 15.28 19.09 4.60
C ASP A 17 14.38 20.05 5.40
N GLY A 18 14.81 20.39 6.63
CA GLY A 18 14.04 21.20 7.55
C GLY A 18 12.69 20.55 7.91
N ASP A 19 11.61 21.24 7.56
CA ASP A 19 10.22 20.82 7.74
C ASP A 19 9.65 20.03 6.56
N LYS A 20 10.52 19.59 5.63
CA LYS A 20 10.15 18.89 4.40
C LYS A 20 10.82 17.55 4.28
N VAL A 21 10.21 16.69 3.49
CA VAL A 21 10.79 15.43 3.02
C VAL A 21 10.92 15.48 1.51
N VAL A 22 12.11 15.17 1.02
CA VAL A 22 12.42 15.10 -0.41
C VAL A 22 12.69 13.64 -0.77
N LYS A 23 11.85 13.08 -1.62
CA LYS A 23 11.98 11.73 -2.16
C LYS A 23 12.57 11.82 -3.55
N VAL A 24 13.82 11.40 -3.70
CA VAL A 24 14.56 11.43 -4.97
C VAL A 24 14.51 10.03 -5.59
N PHE A 25 14.09 9.97 -6.84
CA PHE A 25 13.97 8.72 -7.59
C PHE A 25 15.19 8.49 -8.46
N ASP A 26 15.62 7.24 -8.61
CA ASP A 26 16.66 6.90 -9.54
C ASP A 26 16.16 6.92 -11.00
N GLU A 27 17.06 6.66 -11.95
CA GLU A 27 16.79 6.73 -13.38
C GLU A 27 15.89 5.58 -13.90
N THR A 28 15.66 4.54 -13.09
CA THR A 28 14.80 3.39 -13.46
C THR A 28 13.32 3.73 -13.41
N LEU A 29 12.94 4.76 -12.63
CA LEU A 29 11.57 5.24 -12.55
C LEU A 29 11.33 6.33 -13.61
N SER A 30 10.30 6.12 -14.41
CA SER A 30 9.93 7.07 -15.45
C SER A 30 9.38 8.38 -14.86
N LYS A 31 9.46 9.46 -15.63
CA LYS A 31 8.78 10.71 -15.30
C LYS A 31 7.28 10.47 -15.03
N ALA A 32 6.64 9.60 -15.81
CA ALA A 32 5.22 9.29 -15.68
C ALA A 32 4.91 8.65 -14.32
N ASP A 33 5.75 7.73 -13.84
CA ASP A 33 5.57 7.08 -12.54
C ASP A 33 5.68 8.08 -11.40
N VAL A 34 6.67 8.98 -11.45
CA VAL A 34 6.86 10.03 -10.44
C VAL A 34 5.68 11.00 -10.42
N LEU A 35 5.22 11.44 -11.59
CA LEU A 35 4.06 12.32 -11.68
C LEU A 35 2.76 11.63 -11.25
N ASN A 36 2.61 10.33 -11.51
CA ASN A 36 1.46 9.56 -11.04
C ASN A 36 1.44 9.45 -9.50
N GLU A 37 2.59 9.23 -8.87
CA GLU A 37 2.67 9.25 -7.39
C GLU A 37 2.27 10.61 -6.83
N ALA A 38 2.80 11.70 -7.39
CA ALA A 38 2.46 13.06 -6.97
C ALA A 38 0.96 13.36 -7.19
N LEU A 39 0.40 12.93 -8.31
CA LEU A 39 -1.02 13.11 -8.62
C LEU A 39 -1.91 12.34 -7.64
N ASN A 40 -1.55 11.10 -7.27
CA ASN A 40 -2.26 10.34 -6.26
C ASN A 40 -2.24 11.05 -4.90
N MET A 41 -1.10 11.59 -4.49
CA MET A 41 -1.01 12.39 -3.26
C MET A 41 -1.96 13.59 -3.30
N ALA A 42 -1.92 14.37 -4.37
CA ALA A 42 -2.77 15.55 -4.54
C ALA A 42 -4.27 15.19 -4.51
N ARG A 43 -4.65 14.08 -5.14
CA ARG A 43 -6.04 13.58 -5.15
C ARG A 43 -6.50 13.16 -3.75
N VAL A 44 -5.64 12.44 -3.01
CA VAL A 44 -5.99 11.96 -1.67
C VAL A 44 -6.05 13.10 -0.65
N GLU A 45 -5.29 14.18 -0.83
CA GLU A 45 -5.41 15.39 -0.01
C GLU A 45 -6.85 15.92 0.04
N GLU A 46 -7.59 15.82 -1.05
CA GLU A 46 -8.99 16.30 -1.15
C GLU A 46 -9.97 15.49 -0.29
N THR A 47 -9.57 14.32 0.19
CA THR A 47 -10.44 13.44 1.02
C THR A 47 -10.55 13.89 2.47
N GLY A 48 -9.68 14.78 2.92
CA GLY A 48 -9.58 15.21 4.32
C GLY A 48 -8.88 14.21 5.24
N LEU A 49 -8.31 13.12 4.71
CA LEU A 49 -7.44 12.23 5.48
C LEU A 49 -6.19 12.97 5.94
N ARG A 50 -5.64 12.57 7.09
CA ARG A 50 -4.38 13.12 7.59
C ARG A 50 -3.21 12.51 6.81
N ILE A 51 -2.73 13.26 5.84
CA ILE A 51 -1.58 12.92 5.01
C ILE A 51 -0.64 14.10 4.93
N PRO A 52 0.67 13.89 4.70
CA PRO A 52 1.59 14.98 4.39
C PRO A 52 1.18 15.64 3.07
N LYS A 53 1.11 16.97 3.05
CA LYS A 53 0.79 17.72 1.83
C LYS A 53 1.92 17.62 0.81
N LEU A 54 1.56 17.42 -0.44
CA LEU A 54 2.45 17.58 -1.58
C LEU A 54 2.83 19.06 -1.73
N LEU A 55 4.12 19.36 -1.79
CA LEU A 55 4.61 20.72 -1.91
C LEU A 55 5.18 21.02 -3.28
N ASN A 56 5.93 20.07 -3.86
CA ASN A 56 6.62 20.32 -5.13
C ASN A 56 6.99 19.00 -5.82
N VAL A 57 7.07 19.06 -7.14
CA VAL A 57 7.71 18.05 -7.99
C VAL A 57 8.81 18.78 -8.79
N SER A 58 10.03 18.30 -8.69
CA SER A 58 11.21 18.97 -9.26
C SER A 58 12.27 17.99 -9.69
N LYS A 59 13.41 18.50 -10.11
CA LYS A 59 14.64 17.74 -10.32
C LYS A 59 15.69 18.13 -9.28
N VAL A 60 16.35 17.13 -8.71
CA VAL A 60 17.51 17.27 -7.82
C VAL A 60 18.66 16.49 -8.46
N ASP A 61 19.72 17.18 -8.81
CA ASP A 61 20.90 16.61 -9.51
C ASP A 61 20.51 15.76 -10.75
N GLY A 62 19.57 16.28 -11.54
CA GLY A 62 19.07 15.61 -12.75
C GLY A 62 18.04 14.50 -12.53
N LYS A 63 17.78 14.10 -11.30
CA LYS A 63 16.79 13.07 -10.93
C LYS A 63 15.46 13.68 -10.53
N TRP A 64 14.37 13.01 -10.83
CA TRP A 64 13.05 13.43 -10.39
C TRP A 64 12.91 13.32 -8.87
N ALA A 65 12.23 14.29 -8.27
CA ALA A 65 11.99 14.34 -6.84
C ALA A 65 10.58 14.84 -6.51
N ILE A 66 10.01 14.28 -5.45
CA ILE A 66 8.77 14.76 -4.83
C ILE A 66 9.10 15.33 -3.47
N THR A 67 8.66 16.56 -3.21
CA THR A 67 8.78 17.20 -1.90
C THR A 67 7.42 17.29 -1.24
N ARG A 68 7.34 16.87 0.02
CA ARG A 68 6.15 16.90 0.86
C ARG A 68 6.45 17.44 2.25
N GLU A 69 5.41 17.72 3.03
CA GLU A 69 5.55 18.03 4.45
C GLU A 69 6.26 16.90 5.21
N TYR A 70 7.11 17.29 6.15
CA TYR A 70 7.64 16.37 7.15
C TYR A 70 6.65 16.22 8.30
N ILE A 71 6.32 15.00 8.66
CA ILE A 71 5.50 14.69 9.84
C ILE A 71 6.44 14.19 10.93
N GLU A 72 6.54 14.96 12.00
CA GLU A 72 7.26 14.54 13.20
C GLU A 72 6.49 13.42 13.89
N GLY A 73 7.16 12.33 14.16
CA GLY A 73 6.56 11.19 14.83
C GLY A 73 7.33 9.90 14.62
N THR A 74 6.74 8.81 15.08
CA THR A 74 7.32 7.47 15.05
C THR A 74 6.47 6.56 14.17
N PRO A 75 7.05 5.79 13.23
CA PRO A 75 6.29 4.78 12.50
C PRO A 75 5.64 3.77 13.44
N LEU A 76 4.39 3.43 13.18
CA LEU A 76 3.65 2.44 13.99
C LEU A 76 4.38 1.10 14.05
N SER A 77 5.05 0.69 12.96
CA SER A 77 5.88 -0.52 12.92
C SER A 77 7.00 -0.51 13.97
N GLN A 78 7.61 0.65 14.21
CA GLN A 78 8.65 0.80 15.23
C GLN A 78 8.04 0.71 16.64
N LEU A 79 6.89 1.32 16.88
CA LEU A 79 6.18 1.21 18.17
C LEU A 79 5.77 -0.23 18.46
N MET A 80 5.27 -0.95 17.46
CA MET A 80 4.93 -2.37 17.57
C MET A 80 6.14 -3.24 17.92
N ALA A 81 7.31 -2.95 17.33
CA ALA A 81 8.56 -3.67 17.62
C ALA A 81 9.10 -3.35 19.03
N GLN A 82 8.98 -2.08 19.48
CA GLN A 82 9.44 -1.64 20.80
C GLN A 82 8.51 -2.09 21.94
N HIS A 83 7.22 -2.29 21.64
CA HIS A 83 6.18 -2.61 22.62
C HIS A 83 5.36 -3.83 22.18
N PRO A 84 5.98 -5.03 22.11
CA PRO A 84 5.28 -6.25 21.69
C PRO A 84 4.10 -6.62 22.58
N GLU A 85 4.11 -6.20 23.84
CA GLU A 85 3.01 -6.37 24.80
C GLU A 85 1.74 -5.58 24.41
N LYS A 86 1.88 -4.57 23.55
CA LYS A 86 0.77 -3.74 23.04
C LYS A 86 0.37 -4.08 21.61
N GLN A 87 0.83 -5.20 21.07
CA GLN A 87 0.59 -5.55 19.67
C GLN A 87 -0.90 -5.56 19.31
N ASP A 88 -1.76 -6.13 20.15
CA ASP A 88 -3.18 -6.19 19.89
C ASP A 88 -3.85 -4.80 19.90
N GLU A 89 -3.41 -3.91 20.79
CA GLU A 89 -3.84 -2.51 20.83
C GLU A 89 -3.44 -1.77 19.53
N TYR A 90 -2.19 -1.92 19.10
CA TYR A 90 -1.70 -1.31 17.86
C TYR A 90 -2.39 -1.87 16.62
N LEU A 91 -2.65 -3.18 16.56
CA LEU A 91 -3.40 -3.77 15.44
C LEU A 91 -4.83 -3.25 15.39
N ASN A 92 -5.47 -3.08 16.55
CA ASN A 92 -6.81 -2.52 16.62
C ASN A 92 -6.85 -1.09 16.05
N THR A 93 -5.91 -0.25 16.46
CA THR A 93 -5.76 1.11 15.93
C THR A 93 -5.43 1.11 14.44
N PHE A 94 -4.53 0.23 14.01
CA PHE A 94 -4.16 0.07 12.62
C PHE A 94 -5.35 -0.25 11.71
N VAL A 95 -6.22 -1.17 12.15
CA VAL A 95 -7.44 -1.48 11.41
C VAL A 95 -8.44 -0.33 11.43
N ASP A 96 -8.60 0.37 12.55
CA ASP A 96 -9.49 1.54 12.62
C ASP A 96 -9.08 2.65 11.64
N ILE A 97 -7.79 2.91 11.50
CA ILE A 97 -7.26 3.87 10.53
C ILE A 97 -7.53 3.39 9.10
N GLN A 98 -7.34 2.10 8.82
CA GLN A 98 -7.66 1.55 7.50
C GLN A 98 -9.15 1.72 7.16
N LEU A 99 -10.03 1.49 8.12
CA LEU A 99 -11.47 1.70 7.93
C LEU A 99 -11.82 3.18 7.68
N GLU A 100 -11.08 4.10 8.28
CA GLU A 100 -11.22 5.54 7.98
C GLU A 100 -10.84 5.83 6.52
N ILE A 101 -9.74 5.26 6.02
CA ILE A 101 -9.34 5.38 4.61
C ILE A 101 -10.44 4.82 3.70
N LEU A 102 -10.88 3.59 3.97
CA LEU A 102 -11.88 2.88 3.18
C LEU A 102 -13.28 3.52 3.24
N GLY A 103 -13.52 4.38 4.23
CA GLY A 103 -14.74 5.19 4.35
C GLY A 103 -14.77 6.41 3.41
N LYS A 104 -13.66 6.75 2.77
CA LYS A 104 -13.57 7.89 1.85
C LYS A 104 -13.85 7.48 0.40
N THR A 105 -14.22 8.48 -0.39
CA THR A 105 -14.32 8.36 -1.85
C THR A 105 -13.42 9.40 -2.52
N CYS A 106 -12.81 9.02 -3.63
CA CYS A 106 -11.99 9.91 -4.46
C CYS A 106 -12.15 9.51 -5.92
N PRO A 107 -13.17 10.06 -6.63
CA PRO A 107 -13.54 9.59 -7.97
C PRO A 107 -12.47 9.74 -9.04
N HIS A 108 -11.47 10.60 -8.81
CA HIS A 108 -10.38 10.83 -9.75
C HIS A 108 -9.23 9.81 -9.62
N LEU A 109 -9.20 8.99 -8.57
CA LEU A 109 -8.22 7.91 -8.47
C LEU A 109 -8.44 6.86 -9.56
N ASN A 110 -7.36 6.25 -10.02
CA ASN A 110 -7.43 5.11 -10.94
C ASN A 110 -8.18 3.94 -10.30
N LYS A 111 -8.91 3.19 -11.12
CA LYS A 111 -9.66 2.03 -10.65
C LYS A 111 -8.71 0.85 -10.37
N ILE A 112 -8.93 0.17 -9.24
CA ILE A 112 -8.15 -1.03 -8.88
C ILE A 112 -8.25 -2.12 -9.94
N LYS A 113 -9.42 -2.33 -10.55
CA LYS A 113 -9.60 -3.33 -11.60
C LYS A 113 -8.70 -3.06 -12.80
N ASP A 114 -8.64 -1.84 -13.30
CA ASP A 114 -7.81 -1.47 -14.44
C ASP A 114 -6.32 -1.69 -14.11
N LYS A 115 -5.90 -1.30 -12.91
CA LYS A 115 -4.53 -1.53 -12.44
C LYS A 115 -4.20 -3.02 -12.37
N MET A 116 -5.10 -3.83 -11.81
CA MET A 116 -4.87 -5.27 -11.67
C MET A 116 -4.87 -5.98 -13.02
N HIS A 117 -5.74 -5.61 -13.95
CA HIS A 117 -5.69 -6.12 -15.32
C HIS A 117 -4.34 -5.85 -15.99
N ALA A 118 -3.82 -4.63 -15.86
CA ALA A 118 -2.50 -4.28 -16.39
C ALA A 118 -1.38 -5.11 -15.75
N LYS A 119 -1.44 -5.33 -14.42
CA LYS A 119 -0.46 -6.13 -13.70
C LYS A 119 -0.51 -7.62 -14.07
N ILE A 120 -1.70 -8.21 -14.20
CA ILE A 120 -1.88 -9.58 -14.65
C ILE A 120 -1.28 -9.75 -16.06
N SER A 121 -1.59 -8.83 -16.97
CA SER A 121 -1.07 -8.86 -18.34
C SER A 121 0.46 -8.72 -18.41
N ALA A 122 1.05 -7.95 -17.51
CA ALA A 122 2.51 -7.74 -17.42
C ALA A 122 3.25 -8.86 -16.68
N SER A 123 2.54 -9.76 -15.99
CA SER A 123 3.16 -10.85 -15.23
C SER A 123 3.75 -11.93 -16.17
N ASP A 124 4.68 -12.69 -15.64
CA ASP A 124 5.34 -13.80 -16.36
C ASP A 124 4.66 -15.16 -16.17
N TYR A 125 3.45 -15.17 -15.59
CA TYR A 125 2.65 -16.39 -15.48
C TYR A 125 2.14 -16.86 -16.85
N GLU A 126 1.85 -18.15 -16.94
CA GLU A 126 1.32 -18.77 -18.17
C GLU A 126 0.00 -18.14 -18.60
N ALA A 127 -0.28 -18.17 -19.90
CA ALA A 127 -1.45 -17.53 -20.52
C ALA A 127 -2.78 -18.03 -19.91
N THR A 128 -2.88 -19.33 -19.63
CA THR A 128 -4.09 -19.92 -19.02
C THR A 128 -4.35 -19.35 -17.64
N LEU A 129 -3.31 -19.26 -16.80
CA LEU A 129 -3.43 -18.71 -15.46
C LEU A 129 -3.78 -17.21 -15.49
N ARG A 130 -3.14 -16.44 -16.38
CA ARG A 130 -3.49 -15.03 -16.58
C ARG A 130 -4.93 -14.84 -17.02
N TYR A 131 -5.42 -15.69 -17.93
CA TYR A 131 -6.81 -15.67 -18.36
C TYR A 131 -7.77 -15.93 -17.20
N ASP A 132 -7.49 -16.93 -16.36
CA ASP A 132 -8.31 -17.24 -15.18
C ASP A 132 -8.33 -16.09 -14.18
N LEU A 133 -7.17 -15.44 -13.94
CA LEU A 133 -7.07 -14.28 -13.07
C LEU A 133 -7.86 -13.07 -13.60
N HIS A 134 -7.82 -12.83 -14.91
CA HIS A 134 -8.65 -11.79 -15.54
C HIS A 134 -10.14 -12.07 -15.34
N ASN A 135 -10.59 -13.30 -15.52
CA ASN A 135 -11.99 -13.68 -15.32
C ASN A 135 -12.42 -13.52 -13.85
N ARG A 136 -11.57 -13.93 -12.90
CA ARG A 136 -11.83 -13.71 -11.48
C ARG A 136 -11.96 -12.23 -11.14
N LEU A 137 -11.07 -11.41 -11.66
CA LEU A 137 -11.07 -9.96 -11.45
C LEU A 137 -12.35 -9.32 -12.00
N GLU A 138 -12.80 -9.74 -13.18
CA GLU A 138 -14.07 -9.26 -13.75
C GLU A 138 -15.29 -9.59 -12.87
N GLY A 139 -15.28 -10.75 -12.22
CA GLY A 139 -16.33 -11.17 -11.30
C GLY A 139 -16.37 -10.41 -9.96
N MET A 140 -15.32 -9.65 -9.61
CA MET A 140 -15.28 -8.89 -8.37
C MET A 140 -16.23 -7.71 -8.39
N LYS A 141 -16.94 -7.50 -7.26
CA LYS A 141 -17.87 -6.36 -7.15
C LYS A 141 -17.10 -5.04 -7.24
N PRO A 142 -17.51 -4.12 -8.12
CA PRO A 142 -16.93 -2.79 -8.18
C PRO A 142 -17.44 -1.93 -7.01
N HIS A 143 -16.52 -1.38 -6.25
CA HIS A 143 -16.78 -0.36 -5.24
C HIS A 143 -15.98 0.89 -5.55
N LYS A 144 -16.24 1.98 -4.83
CA LYS A 144 -15.62 3.30 -5.04
C LYS A 144 -14.88 3.79 -3.80
N LYS A 145 -14.41 2.88 -2.97
CA LYS A 145 -13.67 3.21 -1.74
C LYS A 145 -12.26 3.62 -2.09
N VAL A 146 -11.68 4.55 -1.31
CA VAL A 146 -10.25 4.86 -1.41
C VAL A 146 -9.46 3.66 -0.90
N LEU A 147 -8.51 3.19 -1.71
CA LEU A 147 -7.59 2.12 -1.37
C LEU A 147 -6.17 2.69 -1.32
N HIS A 148 -5.42 2.37 -0.27
CA HIS A 148 -4.03 2.81 -0.14
C HIS A 148 -3.08 2.04 -1.08
N GLY A 149 -3.29 0.75 -1.23
CA GLY A 149 -2.52 -0.13 -2.11
C GLY A 149 -1.19 -0.62 -1.55
N ASP A 150 -0.73 -0.05 -0.43
CA ASP A 150 0.45 -0.48 0.32
C ASP A 150 0.29 -0.13 1.81
N TYR A 151 -0.90 -0.39 2.35
CA TYR A 151 -1.21 -0.07 3.73
C TYR A 151 -0.53 -1.06 4.68
N CYS A 152 0.42 -0.55 5.45
CA CYS A 152 1.20 -1.33 6.41
C CYS A 152 1.63 -0.43 7.59
N PRO A 153 2.03 -1.00 8.74
CA PRO A 153 2.39 -0.20 9.92
C PRO A 153 3.54 0.78 9.71
N SER A 154 4.45 0.52 8.77
CA SER A 154 5.55 1.45 8.43
C SER A 154 5.08 2.70 7.68
N ASN A 155 3.86 2.69 7.14
CA ASN A 155 3.24 3.83 6.44
C ASN A 155 2.25 4.62 7.32
N VAL A 156 2.22 4.34 8.61
CA VAL A 156 1.46 5.10 9.61
C VAL A 156 2.44 5.76 10.57
N ILE A 157 2.40 7.09 10.66
CA ILE A 157 3.23 7.88 11.58
C ILE A 157 2.37 8.32 12.76
N VAL A 158 2.83 7.99 13.96
CA VAL A 158 2.22 8.42 15.21
C VAL A 158 2.94 9.66 15.71
N THR A 159 2.23 10.78 15.81
CA THR A 159 2.79 12.04 16.29
C THR A 159 2.93 12.06 17.81
N PRO A 160 3.76 12.95 18.41
CA PRO A 160 3.92 13.04 19.85
C PRO A 160 2.61 13.34 20.59
N ASP A 161 1.66 14.02 19.96
CA ASP A 161 0.33 14.32 20.53
C ASP A 161 -0.72 13.23 20.25
N GLY A 162 -0.29 12.06 19.74
CA GLY A 162 -1.12 10.89 19.55
C GLY A 162 -2.00 10.88 18.29
N ARG A 163 -1.77 11.80 17.34
CA ARG A 163 -2.44 11.77 16.04
C ARG A 163 -1.75 10.78 15.09
N TYR A 164 -2.47 10.39 14.04
CA TYR A 164 -1.97 9.48 13.03
C TYR A 164 -1.93 10.17 11.67
N TYR A 165 -0.82 10.00 10.95
CA TYR A 165 -0.66 10.41 9.55
C TYR A 165 -0.34 9.20 8.70
N ILE A 166 -0.95 9.13 7.52
CA ILE A 166 -0.75 8.03 6.57
C ILE A 166 0.11 8.55 5.44
N ILE A 167 1.19 7.83 5.15
CA ILE A 167 2.19 8.21 4.15
C ILE A 167 2.28 7.18 3.02
N ASP A 168 2.96 7.54 1.95
CA ASP A 168 3.32 6.67 0.81
C ASP A 168 2.12 6.23 -0.03
N TRP A 169 1.48 7.19 -0.69
CA TRP A 169 0.26 7.02 -1.50
C TRP A 169 0.52 6.68 -2.97
N ALA A 170 1.73 6.22 -3.32
CA ALA A 170 2.11 5.90 -4.70
C ALA A 170 1.16 4.91 -5.38
N HIS A 171 0.58 4.00 -4.63
CA HIS A 171 -0.26 2.91 -5.11
C HIS A 171 -1.76 3.14 -4.91
N ALA A 172 -2.16 4.36 -4.53
CA ALA A 172 -3.56 4.68 -4.28
C ALA A 172 -4.44 4.42 -5.50
N THR A 173 -5.58 3.81 -5.26
CA THR A 173 -6.63 3.53 -6.24
C THR A 173 -8.00 3.69 -5.59
N GLN A 174 -9.07 3.51 -6.38
CA GLN A 174 -10.42 3.35 -5.86
C GLN A 174 -10.96 1.96 -6.20
N GLY A 175 -11.71 1.38 -5.30
CA GLY A 175 -12.31 0.07 -5.55
C GLY A 175 -12.83 -0.67 -4.33
N ASN A 176 -12.69 -1.98 -4.36
CA ASN A 176 -13.20 -2.89 -3.35
C ASN A 176 -12.24 -2.98 -2.15
N ALA A 177 -12.76 -2.75 -0.95
CA ALA A 177 -12.00 -2.80 0.31
C ALA A 177 -11.25 -4.12 0.53
N SER A 178 -11.81 -5.23 0.06
CA SER A 178 -11.18 -6.55 0.19
C SER A 178 -9.83 -6.64 -0.55
N ALA A 179 -9.65 -5.88 -1.64
CA ALA A 179 -8.37 -5.82 -2.34
C ALA A 179 -7.28 -5.18 -1.46
N ASP A 180 -7.60 -4.12 -0.74
CA ASP A 180 -6.64 -3.44 0.14
C ASP A 180 -6.30 -4.30 1.37
N ALA A 181 -7.30 -4.97 1.95
CA ALA A 181 -7.08 -5.92 3.03
C ALA A 181 -6.22 -7.11 2.60
N ALA A 182 -6.44 -7.66 1.41
CA ALA A 182 -5.62 -8.72 0.84
C ALA A 182 -4.16 -8.26 0.66
N ARG A 183 -3.94 -7.05 0.20
CA ARG A 183 -2.59 -6.48 0.05
C ARG A 183 -1.89 -6.33 1.40
N THR A 184 -2.57 -5.83 2.42
CA THR A 184 -2.02 -5.70 3.78
C THR A 184 -1.70 -7.07 4.38
N TYR A 185 -2.60 -8.05 4.25
CA TYR A 185 -2.36 -9.43 4.69
C TYR A 185 -1.11 -10.01 4.03
N LEU A 186 -0.97 -9.86 2.72
CA LEU A 186 0.18 -10.34 1.98
C LEU A 186 1.47 -9.66 2.43
N THR A 187 1.44 -8.37 2.76
CA THR A 187 2.61 -7.64 3.27
C THR A 187 3.11 -8.24 4.59
N PHE A 188 2.23 -8.53 5.53
CA PHE A 188 2.62 -9.20 6.77
C PHE A 188 3.20 -10.60 6.51
N THR A 189 2.58 -11.36 5.62
CA THR A 189 3.04 -12.71 5.25
C THR A 189 4.43 -12.69 4.63
N LEU A 190 4.67 -11.80 3.67
CA LEU A 190 5.97 -11.63 3.02
C LEU A 190 7.05 -11.15 4.00
N GLY A 191 6.67 -10.39 5.01
CA GLY A 191 7.55 -9.96 6.11
C GLY A 191 7.82 -11.05 7.17
N GLY A 192 7.37 -12.29 6.96
CA GLY A 192 7.55 -13.38 7.92
C GLY A 192 6.66 -13.30 9.16
N GLN A 193 5.60 -12.48 9.12
CA GLN A 193 4.68 -12.22 10.22
C GLN A 193 3.31 -12.88 9.99
N SER A 194 3.29 -14.17 9.67
CA SER A 194 2.05 -14.89 9.34
C SER A 194 1.03 -14.88 10.49
N ASP A 195 1.48 -14.95 11.74
CA ASP A 195 0.60 -14.87 12.91
C ASP A 195 -0.08 -13.50 13.02
N VAL A 196 0.67 -12.43 12.75
CA VAL A 196 0.14 -11.06 12.71
C VAL A 196 -0.84 -10.89 11.55
N ALA A 197 -0.52 -11.47 10.39
CA ALA A 197 -1.40 -11.46 9.23
C ALA A 197 -2.77 -12.08 9.54
N GLU A 198 -2.80 -13.22 10.22
CA GLU A 198 -4.06 -13.88 10.60
C GLU A 198 -4.86 -13.07 11.64
N LYS A 199 -4.19 -12.52 12.64
CA LYS A 199 -4.83 -11.64 13.62
C LYS A 199 -5.40 -10.38 12.96
N TYR A 200 -4.62 -9.75 12.06
CA TYR A 200 -5.06 -8.61 11.29
C TYR A 200 -6.32 -8.94 10.48
N LEU A 201 -6.30 -10.03 9.72
CA LEU A 201 -7.41 -10.40 8.85
C LEU A 201 -8.69 -10.68 9.64
N ALA A 202 -8.59 -11.40 10.74
CA ALA A 202 -9.72 -11.67 11.62
C ALA A 202 -10.32 -10.37 12.17
N LEU A 203 -9.47 -9.45 12.63
CA LEU A 203 -9.89 -8.16 13.18
C LEU A 203 -10.51 -7.25 12.11
N PHE A 204 -9.88 -7.17 10.94
CA PHE A 204 -10.40 -6.41 9.80
C PHE A 204 -11.77 -6.91 9.38
N CYS A 205 -11.93 -8.20 9.16
CA CYS A 205 -13.20 -8.80 8.75
C CYS A 205 -14.31 -8.56 9.76
N LYS A 206 -14.00 -8.66 11.06
CA LYS A 206 -14.95 -8.39 12.13
C LYS A 206 -15.40 -6.91 12.13
N LYS A 207 -14.45 -5.97 12.07
CA LYS A 207 -14.74 -4.53 12.14
C LYS A 207 -15.36 -3.97 10.88
N ALA A 208 -14.95 -4.46 9.72
CA ALA A 208 -15.48 -4.05 8.42
C ALA A 208 -16.80 -4.72 8.04
N ASP A 209 -17.20 -5.76 8.78
CA ASP A 209 -18.32 -6.63 8.44
C ASP A 209 -18.18 -7.23 7.02
N ILE A 210 -16.99 -7.74 6.73
CA ILE A 210 -16.64 -8.36 5.45
C ILE A 210 -16.26 -9.82 5.71
N PRO A 211 -16.91 -10.80 5.06
CA PRO A 211 -16.53 -12.20 5.16
C PRO A 211 -15.07 -12.43 4.71
N LYS A 212 -14.35 -13.28 5.44
CA LYS A 212 -12.95 -13.63 5.12
C LYS A 212 -12.78 -14.10 3.68
N GLN A 213 -13.73 -14.87 3.17
CA GLN A 213 -13.71 -15.39 1.80
C GLN A 213 -13.63 -14.29 0.74
N LEU A 214 -14.25 -13.14 0.96
CA LEU A 214 -14.19 -12.02 0.01
C LEU A 214 -12.79 -11.42 -0.06
N VAL A 215 -12.06 -11.36 1.05
CA VAL A 215 -10.65 -10.96 1.05
C VAL A 215 -9.79 -12.02 0.37
N GLN A 216 -10.01 -13.29 0.69
CA GLN A 216 -9.25 -14.40 0.12
C GLN A 216 -9.39 -14.51 -1.40
N GLN A 217 -10.55 -14.17 -1.95
CA GLN A 217 -10.77 -14.13 -3.41
C GLN A 217 -9.84 -13.15 -4.13
N TRP A 218 -9.40 -12.09 -3.46
CA TRP A 218 -8.45 -11.12 -3.99
C TRP A 218 -6.98 -11.56 -3.89
N MET A 219 -6.67 -12.53 -3.05
CA MET A 219 -5.29 -12.96 -2.80
C MET A 219 -4.53 -13.40 -4.06
N PRO A 220 -5.08 -14.24 -4.95
CA PRO A 220 -4.40 -14.63 -6.18
C PRO A 220 -4.09 -13.43 -7.09
N ILE A 221 -5.01 -12.48 -7.19
CA ILE A 221 -4.88 -11.29 -8.03
C ILE A 221 -3.79 -10.37 -7.46
N VAL A 222 -3.84 -10.10 -6.15
CA VAL A 222 -2.87 -9.24 -5.47
C VAL A 222 -1.48 -9.88 -5.49
N ALA A 223 -1.37 -11.19 -5.26
CA ALA A 223 -0.09 -11.91 -5.33
C ALA A 223 0.50 -11.86 -6.75
N CYS A 224 -0.32 -12.04 -7.79
CA CYS A 224 0.12 -11.87 -9.17
C CYS A 224 0.64 -10.44 -9.43
N SER A 225 -0.06 -9.42 -8.95
CA SER A 225 0.39 -8.03 -9.06
C SER A 225 1.75 -7.81 -8.39
N GLU A 226 1.95 -8.34 -7.18
CA GLU A 226 3.23 -8.21 -6.46
C GLU A 226 4.37 -8.95 -7.16
N SER A 227 4.10 -10.07 -7.83
CA SER A 227 5.12 -10.83 -8.57
C SER A 227 5.81 -10.00 -9.66
N THR A 228 5.13 -8.99 -10.21
CA THR A 228 5.70 -8.11 -11.25
C THR A 228 6.83 -7.21 -10.74
N LYS A 229 7.03 -7.11 -9.45
CA LYS A 229 8.15 -6.37 -8.84
C LYS A 229 9.45 -7.16 -8.84
N HIS A 230 9.40 -8.48 -9.06
CA HIS A 230 10.56 -9.38 -9.08
C HIS A 230 11.47 -9.25 -7.87
N ILE A 231 10.90 -9.13 -6.66
CA ILE A 231 11.66 -9.01 -5.42
C ILE A 231 12.25 -10.38 -5.07
N PRO A 232 13.60 -10.48 -4.90
CA PRO A 232 14.24 -11.75 -4.53
C PRO A 232 13.66 -12.35 -3.25
N GLY A 233 13.39 -13.67 -3.27
CA GLY A 233 12.89 -14.43 -2.12
C GLY A 233 11.38 -14.40 -1.91
N GLU A 234 10.63 -13.58 -2.64
CA GLU A 234 9.16 -13.50 -2.48
C GLU A 234 8.40 -14.48 -3.38
N ARG A 235 8.97 -14.89 -4.51
CA ARG A 235 8.29 -15.65 -5.55
C ARG A 235 7.62 -16.93 -5.03
N GLU A 236 8.28 -17.69 -4.18
CA GLU A 236 7.72 -18.95 -3.65
C GLU A 236 6.43 -18.70 -2.86
N VAL A 237 6.39 -17.67 -2.04
CA VAL A 237 5.20 -17.29 -1.26
C VAL A 237 4.10 -16.80 -2.18
N LEU A 238 4.43 -15.97 -3.16
CA LEU A 238 3.47 -15.43 -4.13
C LEU A 238 2.84 -16.54 -4.98
N ASP A 239 3.63 -17.49 -5.47
CA ASP A 239 3.15 -18.61 -6.27
C ASP A 239 2.14 -19.49 -5.52
N ARG A 240 2.29 -19.66 -4.21
CA ARG A 240 1.31 -20.38 -3.39
C ARG A 240 -0.06 -19.72 -3.43
N TRP A 241 -0.13 -18.40 -3.42
CA TRP A 241 -1.37 -17.64 -3.49
C TRP A 241 -1.95 -17.57 -4.90
N VAL A 242 -1.11 -17.38 -5.90
CA VAL A 242 -1.54 -17.28 -7.30
C VAL A 242 -2.17 -18.59 -7.79
N ASN A 243 -1.65 -19.74 -7.34
CA ASN A 243 -2.09 -21.07 -7.76
C ASN A 243 -3.23 -21.65 -6.93
N VAL A 244 -3.79 -20.89 -5.98
CA VAL A 244 -4.98 -21.35 -5.23
C VAL A 244 -6.23 -21.16 -6.06
N PHE A 245 -6.81 -22.26 -6.50
CA PHE A 245 -8.01 -22.24 -7.34
C PHE A 245 -9.33 -22.29 -6.55
N ASP A 246 -9.31 -22.85 -5.32
CA ASP A 246 -10.48 -22.94 -4.45
C ASP A 246 -10.09 -22.68 -2.99
N PHE A 247 -10.70 -21.66 -2.42
CA PHE A 247 -10.72 -21.50 -0.97
C PHE A 247 -11.92 -22.29 -0.42
N GLN A 248 -11.65 -23.42 0.20
CA GLN A 248 -12.65 -24.19 0.96
C GLN A 248 -12.93 -23.54 2.31
#